data_5d994eab375e05527013926793d19797
#
_entry.id   5d994eab375e05527013926793d19797
#
_cell.length_a   1.000
_cell.length_b   1.000
_cell.length_c   1.000
_cell.angle_alpha   90.00
_cell.angle_beta   90.00
_cell.angle_gamma   90.00
#
_symmetry.space_group_name_H-M   'P 1'
#
loop_
_entity.id
_entity.type
_entity.pdbx_description
1 polymer ?
#
loop_
_entity_poly.entity_id
_entity_poly.type
_entity_poly.pdbx_seq_one_letter_code
_entity_poly.pdbx_strand_id
1 'polypeptide(L)'
;MTSLPILAFHSVGDRPLPGDLAHLTATPALFDRFLGWLARKGFTTLSLGEVHGWLKGETEIPPKSICLVFDDGYVDNWAFAHPVLAKHGLKATVVVTPEFVRPDEGLSPTLEDAEAGRVSREALPGPGYLSWEELRAMKESGIWDIQSHLQTHTRLPISDQVVGYHHPDSSHYWMCWNAD
;
A
#
# COMPACT_ATOMS: atom_id res chain seq x y z
N MET A 1 -17.17 -15.74 -18.18
CA MET A 1 -16.23 -15.70 -17.04
C MET A 1 -16.28 -14.32 -16.43
N THR A 2 -16.51 -14.21 -15.14
CA THR A 2 -16.47 -12.94 -14.42
C THR A 2 -15.00 -12.55 -14.24
N SER A 3 -14.54 -11.42 -14.78
CA SER A 3 -13.20 -10.91 -14.56
C SER A 3 -13.21 -9.99 -13.35
N LEU A 4 -12.21 -10.13 -12.48
CA LEU A 4 -11.99 -9.26 -11.31
C LEU A 4 -10.73 -8.43 -11.56
N PRO A 5 -10.83 -7.11 -11.72
CA PRO A 5 -9.64 -6.25 -11.78
C PRO A 5 -8.94 -6.20 -10.41
N ILE A 6 -7.62 -6.30 -10.43
CA ILE A 6 -6.75 -6.04 -9.27
C ILE A 6 -5.85 -4.87 -9.66
N LEU A 7 -5.91 -3.79 -8.90
CA LEU A 7 -5.12 -2.59 -9.11
C LEU A 7 -4.03 -2.50 -8.04
N ALA A 8 -2.78 -2.45 -8.49
CA ALA A 8 -1.63 -2.29 -7.61
C ALA A 8 -1.30 -0.81 -7.41
N PHE A 9 -1.08 -0.44 -6.16
CA PHE A 9 -0.56 0.84 -5.69
C PHE A 9 0.68 0.55 -4.83
N HIS A 10 1.48 1.59 -4.58
CA HIS A 10 2.58 1.54 -3.61
C HIS A 10 2.41 2.68 -2.61
N SER A 11 2.49 3.91 -3.07
CA SER A 11 2.52 5.12 -2.27
C SER A 11 1.37 6.05 -2.63
N VAL A 12 0.76 6.68 -1.63
CA VAL A 12 -0.20 7.79 -1.80
C VAL A 12 0.23 8.91 -0.87
N GLY A 13 0.81 9.95 -1.41
CA GLY A 13 1.37 11.02 -0.57
C GLY A 13 1.65 12.32 -1.31
N ASP A 14 1.98 13.36 -0.54
CA ASP A 14 2.36 14.68 -1.07
C ASP A 14 3.84 14.70 -1.52
N ARG A 15 4.65 13.81 -0.98
CA ARG A 15 6.08 13.66 -1.30
C ARG A 15 6.30 12.35 -2.03
N PRO A 16 6.85 12.40 -3.25
CA PRO A 16 7.09 11.18 -4.02
C PRO A 16 8.17 10.31 -3.36
N LEU A 17 8.13 9.02 -3.63
CA LEU A 17 9.21 8.10 -3.29
C LEU A 17 10.52 8.56 -3.95
N PRO A 18 11.67 8.25 -3.35
CA PRO A 18 12.96 8.72 -3.87
C PRO A 18 13.34 8.05 -5.20
N GLY A 19 14.15 8.77 -5.98
CA GLY A 19 14.76 8.26 -7.20
C GLY A 19 13.75 7.87 -8.28
N ASP A 20 14.02 6.77 -8.94
CA ASP A 20 13.20 6.20 -10.00
C ASP A 20 11.90 5.53 -9.50
N LEU A 21 11.71 5.41 -8.18
CA LEU A 21 10.43 4.99 -7.58
C LEU A 21 9.38 6.11 -7.52
N ALA A 22 9.74 7.36 -7.83
CA ALA A 22 8.82 8.50 -7.73
C ALA A 22 7.50 8.30 -8.50
N HIS A 23 7.53 7.57 -9.63
CA HIS A 23 6.36 7.28 -10.45
C HIS A 23 5.36 6.32 -9.79
N LEU A 24 5.73 5.65 -8.69
CA LEU A 24 4.86 4.78 -7.91
C LEU A 24 4.01 5.54 -6.88
N THR A 25 4.18 6.86 -6.78
CA THR A 25 3.42 7.70 -5.85
C THR A 25 2.24 8.37 -6.55
N ALA A 26 1.04 8.06 -6.11
CA ALA A 26 -0.16 8.80 -6.47
C ALA A 26 -0.36 9.99 -5.50
N THR A 27 -0.82 11.15 -6.01
CA THR A 27 -1.18 12.25 -5.11
C THR A 27 -2.49 11.94 -4.38
N PRO A 28 -2.68 12.39 -3.12
CA PRO A 28 -3.92 12.19 -2.36
C PRO A 28 -5.16 12.69 -3.13
N ALA A 29 -5.04 13.81 -3.83
CA ALA A 29 -6.14 14.36 -4.62
C ALA A 29 -6.52 13.46 -5.83
N LEU A 30 -5.54 12.85 -6.49
CA LEU A 30 -5.80 11.90 -7.58
C LEU A 30 -6.46 10.63 -7.03
N PHE A 31 -5.96 10.12 -5.91
CA PHE A 31 -6.49 8.94 -5.25
C PHE A 31 -7.92 9.15 -4.76
N ASP A 32 -8.22 10.28 -4.09
CA ASP A 32 -9.56 10.66 -3.64
C ASP A 32 -10.55 10.74 -4.83
N ARG A 33 -10.14 11.38 -5.91
CA ARG A 33 -10.96 11.48 -7.12
C ARG A 33 -11.26 10.11 -7.74
N PHE A 34 -10.26 9.22 -7.76
CA PHE A 34 -10.40 7.86 -8.26
C PHE A 34 -11.36 7.02 -7.39
N LEU A 35 -11.18 7.03 -6.06
CA LEU A 35 -12.08 6.32 -5.14
C LEU A 35 -13.49 6.86 -5.19
N GLY A 36 -13.65 8.19 -5.26
CA GLY A 36 -14.97 8.81 -5.46
C GLY A 36 -15.64 8.40 -6.78
N TRP A 37 -14.86 8.16 -7.84
CA TRP A 37 -15.40 7.61 -9.08
C TRP A 37 -15.84 6.15 -8.90
N LEU A 38 -15.05 5.29 -8.24
CA LEU A 38 -15.44 3.91 -7.94
C LEU A 38 -16.75 3.85 -7.16
N ALA A 39 -16.84 4.63 -6.07
CA ALA A 39 -18.03 4.69 -5.22
C ALA A 39 -19.27 5.13 -6.02
N ARG A 40 -19.18 6.22 -6.79
CA ARG A 40 -20.30 6.70 -7.63
C ARG A 40 -20.72 5.71 -8.71
N LYS A 41 -19.80 4.88 -9.21
CA LYS A 41 -20.10 3.83 -10.22
C LYS A 41 -20.60 2.54 -9.59
N GLY A 42 -20.71 2.48 -8.26
CA GLY A 42 -21.19 1.33 -7.50
C GLY A 42 -20.23 0.14 -7.55
N PHE A 43 -18.92 0.41 -7.54
CA PHE A 43 -17.93 -0.64 -7.37
C PHE A 43 -17.86 -1.07 -5.90
N THR A 44 -17.69 -2.38 -5.67
CA THR A 44 -17.40 -2.97 -4.38
C THR A 44 -15.93 -3.35 -4.34
N THR A 45 -15.19 -2.84 -3.37
CA THR A 45 -13.80 -3.25 -3.16
C THR A 45 -13.73 -4.52 -2.32
N LEU A 46 -12.90 -5.46 -2.74
CA LEU A 46 -12.68 -6.74 -2.05
C LEU A 46 -11.26 -6.78 -1.49
N SER A 47 -11.11 -7.48 -0.36
CA SER A 47 -9.80 -7.90 0.15
C SER A 47 -9.25 -9.09 -0.65
N LEU A 48 -7.93 -9.32 -0.58
CA LEU A 48 -7.34 -10.53 -1.16
C LEU A 48 -7.89 -11.81 -0.51
N GLY A 49 -8.22 -11.76 0.79
CA GLY A 49 -8.87 -12.88 1.46
C GLY A 49 -10.23 -13.23 0.83
N GLU A 50 -11.06 -12.24 0.51
CA GLU A 50 -12.35 -12.45 -0.17
C GLU A 50 -12.16 -12.95 -1.60
N VAL A 51 -11.17 -12.42 -2.32
CA VAL A 51 -10.81 -12.92 -3.66
C VAL A 51 -10.37 -14.38 -3.62
N HIS A 52 -9.58 -14.76 -2.61
CA HIS A 52 -9.16 -16.15 -2.42
C HIS A 52 -10.35 -17.09 -2.17
N GLY A 53 -11.30 -16.70 -1.30
CA GLY A 53 -12.53 -17.48 -1.06
C GLY A 53 -13.34 -17.65 -2.34
N TRP A 54 -13.47 -16.59 -3.14
CA TRP A 54 -14.16 -16.66 -4.44
C TRP A 54 -13.46 -17.59 -5.44
N LEU A 55 -12.14 -17.53 -5.55
CA LEU A 55 -11.37 -18.41 -6.43
C LEU A 55 -11.51 -19.88 -6.05
N LYS A 56 -11.71 -20.19 -4.77
CA LYS A 56 -12.00 -21.54 -4.27
C LYS A 56 -13.45 -21.98 -4.45
N GLY A 57 -14.33 -21.07 -4.86
CA GLY A 57 -15.76 -21.34 -4.96
C GLY A 57 -16.47 -21.39 -3.60
N GLU A 58 -15.86 -20.86 -2.53
CA GLU A 58 -16.42 -20.81 -1.18
C GLU A 58 -17.39 -19.62 -1.00
N THR A 59 -17.21 -18.56 -1.78
CA THR A 59 -18.02 -17.34 -1.73
C THR A 59 -18.34 -16.81 -3.13
N GLU A 60 -19.44 -16.08 -3.25
CA GLU A 60 -19.74 -15.28 -4.42
C GLU A 60 -19.26 -13.84 -4.22
N ILE A 61 -18.91 -13.15 -5.31
CA ILE A 61 -18.53 -11.74 -5.28
C ILE A 61 -19.61 -10.89 -5.94
N PRO A 62 -19.86 -9.66 -5.44
CA PRO A 62 -20.81 -8.74 -6.04
C PRO A 62 -20.43 -8.39 -7.49
N PRO A 63 -21.41 -8.02 -8.32
CA PRO A 63 -21.13 -7.37 -9.61
C PRO A 63 -20.29 -6.10 -9.41
N LYS A 64 -19.42 -5.78 -10.38
CA LYS A 64 -18.48 -4.64 -10.30
C LYS A 64 -17.53 -4.70 -9.10
N SER A 65 -17.06 -5.90 -8.77
CA SER A 65 -16.00 -6.06 -7.78
C SER A 65 -14.64 -5.66 -8.34
N ILE A 66 -13.80 -5.09 -7.46
CA ILE A 66 -12.42 -4.69 -7.75
C ILE A 66 -11.59 -4.91 -6.48
N CYS A 67 -10.32 -5.27 -6.63
CA CYS A 67 -9.38 -5.34 -5.51
C CYS A 67 -8.35 -4.21 -5.63
N LEU A 68 -8.10 -3.52 -4.53
CA LEU A 68 -7.06 -2.50 -4.41
C LEU A 68 -5.95 -3.08 -3.53
N VAL A 69 -4.74 -3.18 -4.05
CA VAL A 69 -3.58 -3.75 -3.35
C VAL A 69 -2.50 -2.70 -3.25
N PHE A 70 -1.92 -2.54 -2.06
CA PHE A 70 -0.81 -1.64 -1.79
C PHE A 70 0.41 -2.48 -1.43
N ASP A 71 1.48 -2.34 -2.20
CA ASP A 71 2.70 -3.08 -2.00
C ASP A 71 3.65 -2.36 -1.02
N ASP A 72 4.59 -3.12 -0.43
CA ASP A 72 5.71 -2.71 0.42
C ASP A 72 5.34 -2.22 1.83
N GLY A 73 4.14 -1.69 2.05
CA GLY A 73 3.73 -1.19 3.37
C GLY A 73 4.32 0.18 3.71
N TYR A 74 4.25 1.14 2.79
CA TYR A 74 4.67 2.52 3.04
C TYR A 74 3.78 3.21 4.09
N VAL A 75 4.38 4.07 4.94
CA VAL A 75 3.68 4.79 6.02
C VAL A 75 2.58 5.72 5.50
N ASP A 76 2.69 6.19 4.27
CA ASP A 76 1.68 7.01 3.62
C ASP A 76 0.37 6.26 3.33
N ASN A 77 0.40 4.92 3.33
CA ASN A 77 -0.82 4.12 3.28
C ASN A 77 -1.70 4.34 4.54
N TRP A 78 -1.08 4.54 5.72
CA TRP A 78 -1.76 4.98 6.93
C TRP A 78 -2.12 6.47 6.86
N ALA A 79 -1.11 7.31 6.58
CA ALA A 79 -1.26 8.75 6.73
C ALA A 79 -2.22 9.39 5.71
N PHE A 80 -2.25 8.89 4.48
CA PHE A 80 -3.02 9.48 3.40
C PHE A 80 -4.07 8.53 2.80
N ALA A 81 -3.71 7.28 2.48
CA ALA A 81 -4.65 6.39 1.80
C ALA A 81 -5.78 5.94 2.75
N HIS A 82 -5.49 5.65 4.02
CA HIS A 82 -6.47 5.19 5.00
C HIS A 82 -7.65 6.16 5.18
N PRO A 83 -7.46 7.47 5.47
CA PRO A 83 -8.58 8.39 5.62
C PRO A 83 -9.37 8.57 4.32
N VAL A 84 -8.75 8.48 3.16
CA VAL A 84 -9.46 8.57 1.88
C VAL A 84 -10.30 7.32 1.62
N LEU A 85 -9.79 6.12 1.92
CA LEU A 85 -10.58 4.88 1.85
C LEU A 85 -11.79 4.94 2.79
N ALA A 86 -11.57 5.38 4.05
CA ALA A 86 -12.62 5.55 5.05
C ALA A 86 -13.71 6.50 4.56
N LYS A 87 -13.34 7.65 4.03
CA LYS A 87 -14.25 8.68 3.46
C LYS A 87 -15.20 8.10 2.41
N HIS A 88 -14.71 7.18 1.57
CA HIS A 88 -15.52 6.57 0.49
C HIS A 88 -16.16 5.23 0.88
N GLY A 89 -15.96 4.73 2.09
CA GLY A 89 -16.47 3.42 2.53
C GLY A 89 -15.90 2.26 1.73
N LEU A 90 -14.67 2.39 1.25
CA LEU A 90 -13.96 1.39 0.45
C LEU A 90 -12.87 0.73 1.30
N LYS A 91 -12.50 -0.49 0.93
CA LYS A 91 -11.43 -1.25 1.58
C LYS A 91 -10.32 -1.61 0.60
N ALA A 92 -9.16 -1.96 1.13
CA ALA A 92 -7.99 -2.36 0.37
C ALA A 92 -7.21 -3.47 1.09
N THR A 93 -6.25 -4.06 0.41
CA THR A 93 -5.23 -4.91 1.00
C THR A 93 -3.90 -4.19 0.98
N VAL A 94 -3.12 -4.27 2.06
CA VAL A 94 -1.70 -3.92 2.06
C VAL A 94 -0.88 -5.19 2.23
N VAL A 95 0.10 -5.37 1.36
CA VAL A 95 1.08 -6.46 1.45
C VAL A 95 2.40 -5.87 1.95
N VAL A 96 2.83 -6.30 3.14
CA VAL A 96 3.97 -5.71 3.84
C VAL A 96 5.19 -6.62 3.81
N THR A 97 6.37 -6.03 3.72
CA THR A 97 7.65 -6.70 3.92
C THR A 97 8.03 -6.58 5.40
N PRO A 98 7.98 -7.67 6.19
CA PRO A 98 8.18 -7.59 7.64
C PRO A 98 9.49 -6.93 8.08
N GLU A 99 10.57 -7.08 7.32
CA GLU A 99 11.86 -6.43 7.65
C GLU A 99 11.84 -4.90 7.51
N PHE A 100 10.88 -4.36 6.76
CA PHE A 100 10.74 -2.90 6.60
C PHE A 100 9.85 -2.28 7.68
N VAL A 101 9.03 -3.11 8.37
CA VAL A 101 8.10 -2.59 9.37
C VAL A 101 8.89 -1.98 10.54
N ARG A 102 8.59 -0.71 10.84
CA ARG A 102 9.25 0.02 11.92
C ARG A 102 8.87 -0.56 13.29
N PRO A 103 9.85 -0.72 14.19
CA PRO A 103 9.61 -1.24 15.54
C PRO A 103 9.05 -0.19 16.50
N ASP A 104 9.09 1.09 16.15
CA ASP A 104 8.66 2.19 17.01
C ASP A 104 7.17 2.15 17.30
N GLU A 105 6.80 2.65 18.46
CA GLU A 105 5.43 2.77 18.92
C GLU A 105 4.87 4.16 18.56
N GLY A 106 3.57 4.20 18.31
CA GLY A 106 2.83 5.41 18.01
C GLY A 106 2.29 5.44 16.58
N LEU A 107 1.20 6.18 16.43
CA LEU A 107 0.56 6.40 15.15
C LEU A 107 1.07 7.71 14.54
N SER A 108 1.48 7.68 13.30
CA SER A 108 1.76 8.89 12.54
C SER A 108 0.48 9.70 12.35
N PRO A 109 0.57 11.04 12.31
CA PRO A 109 -0.57 11.88 12.00
C PRO A 109 -1.08 11.61 10.58
N THR A 110 -2.39 11.79 10.40
CA THR A 110 -3.08 11.48 9.15
C THR A 110 -3.51 12.74 8.40
N LEU A 111 -3.88 12.57 7.14
CA LEU A 111 -4.47 13.64 6.32
C LEU A 111 -5.71 14.24 7.00
N GLU A 112 -6.52 13.40 7.67
CA GLU A 112 -7.69 13.87 8.44
C GLU A 112 -7.27 14.75 9.61
N ASP A 113 -6.15 14.46 10.29
CA ASP A 113 -5.62 15.31 11.37
C ASP A 113 -5.22 16.69 10.84
N ALA A 114 -4.60 16.73 9.67
CA ALA A 114 -4.22 17.98 9.04
C ALA A 114 -5.45 18.78 8.55
N GLU A 115 -6.43 18.12 7.93
CA GLU A 115 -7.68 18.75 7.49
C GLU A 115 -8.52 19.28 8.67
N ALA A 116 -8.46 18.61 9.82
CA ALA A 116 -9.09 19.07 11.06
C ALA A 116 -8.29 20.14 11.82
N GLY A 117 -7.10 20.53 11.32
CA GLY A 117 -6.23 21.52 11.96
C GLY A 117 -5.55 21.02 13.25
N ARG A 118 -5.51 19.73 13.50
CA ARG A 118 -4.81 19.14 14.66
C ARG A 118 -3.29 19.14 14.48
N VAL A 119 -2.83 19.04 13.25
CA VAL A 119 -1.41 19.14 12.85
C VAL A 119 -1.29 19.97 11.58
N SER A 120 -0.09 20.45 11.27
CA SER A 120 0.17 21.05 9.96
C SER A 120 0.36 19.96 8.90
N ARG A 121 0.11 20.28 7.63
CA ARG A 121 0.29 19.32 6.54
C ARG A 121 1.75 18.90 6.35
N GLU A 122 2.69 19.76 6.69
CA GLU A 122 4.12 19.51 6.67
C GLU A 122 4.57 18.48 7.73
N ALA A 123 3.78 18.34 8.81
CA ALA A 123 4.02 17.36 9.86
C ALA A 123 3.61 15.93 9.46
N LEU A 124 2.88 15.76 8.35
CA LEU A 124 2.55 14.43 7.84
C LEU A 124 3.83 13.70 7.40
N PRO A 125 3.89 12.35 7.57
CA PRO A 125 5.10 11.60 7.27
C PRO A 125 5.49 11.71 5.80
N GLY A 126 6.81 11.72 5.55
CA GLY A 126 7.39 11.53 4.23
C GLY A 126 7.55 10.05 3.88
N PRO A 127 8.36 9.74 2.86
CA PRO A 127 8.68 8.37 2.52
C PRO A 127 9.24 7.59 3.71
N GLY A 128 8.74 6.39 3.92
CA GLY A 128 9.09 5.48 5.02
C GLY A 128 8.08 4.35 5.09
N TYR A 129 8.22 3.45 6.05
CA TYR A 129 7.36 2.26 6.17
C TYR A 129 6.44 2.36 7.39
N LEU A 130 5.38 1.55 7.38
CA LEU A 130 4.44 1.40 8.49
C LEU A 130 5.13 0.88 9.76
N SER A 131 4.62 1.28 10.93
CA SER A 131 4.95 0.64 12.20
C SER A 131 4.00 -0.53 12.49
N TRP A 132 4.38 -1.39 13.44
CA TRP A 132 3.50 -2.46 13.91
C TRP A 132 2.22 -1.93 14.55
N GLU A 133 2.26 -0.75 15.15
CA GLU A 133 1.07 -0.12 15.75
C GLU A 133 0.12 0.41 14.68
N GLU A 134 0.65 1.06 13.64
CA GLU A 134 -0.15 1.50 12.49
C GLU A 134 -0.82 0.30 11.79
N LEU A 135 -0.09 -0.81 11.59
CA LEU A 135 -0.68 -2.03 11.01
C LEU A 135 -1.82 -2.60 11.87
N ARG A 136 -1.69 -2.59 13.22
CA ARG A 136 -2.77 -3.01 14.10
C ARG A 136 -3.99 -2.10 13.97
N ALA A 137 -3.79 -0.78 13.99
CA ALA A 137 -4.85 0.19 13.82
C ALA A 137 -5.56 0.06 12.45
N MET A 138 -4.79 -0.13 11.38
CA MET A 138 -5.32 -0.39 10.04
C MET A 138 -6.18 -1.64 10.01
N LYS A 139 -5.73 -2.74 10.62
CA LYS A 139 -6.49 -3.99 10.71
C LYS A 139 -7.76 -3.83 11.53
N GLU A 140 -7.68 -3.19 12.68
CA GLU A 140 -8.81 -2.96 13.59
C GLU A 140 -9.88 -2.05 12.98
N SER A 141 -9.50 -1.16 12.07
CA SER A 141 -10.45 -0.32 11.33
C SER A 141 -11.40 -1.09 10.42
N GLY A 142 -11.07 -2.33 10.06
CA GLY A 142 -11.82 -3.15 9.10
C GLY A 142 -11.71 -2.68 7.64
N ILE A 143 -10.92 -1.64 7.37
CA ILE A 143 -10.68 -1.10 6.02
C ILE A 143 -9.58 -1.90 5.30
N TRP A 144 -8.61 -2.41 6.05
CA TRP A 144 -7.44 -3.05 5.50
C TRP A 144 -7.37 -4.55 5.79
N ASP A 145 -7.09 -5.31 4.75
CA ASP A 145 -6.60 -6.68 4.83
C ASP A 145 -5.06 -6.63 4.82
N ILE A 146 -4.42 -7.18 5.86
CA ILE A 146 -2.96 -7.17 5.99
C ILE A 146 -2.40 -8.52 5.56
N GLN A 147 -1.55 -8.50 4.55
CA GLN A 147 -0.94 -9.69 3.97
C GLN A 147 0.60 -9.54 3.89
N SER A 148 1.31 -10.62 3.59
CA SER A 148 2.78 -10.62 3.47
C SER A 148 3.23 -10.36 2.03
N HIS A 149 4.25 -9.49 1.88
CA HIS A 149 4.99 -9.26 0.63
C HIS A 149 6.39 -9.88 0.69
N LEU A 150 6.46 -11.15 1.11
CA LEU A 150 7.68 -11.86 1.46
C LEU A 150 8.40 -11.26 2.69
N GLN A 151 9.56 -11.82 3.04
CA GLN A 151 10.30 -11.44 4.25
C GLN A 151 11.17 -10.20 4.05
N THR A 152 11.91 -10.14 2.94
CA THR A 152 13.04 -9.21 2.75
C THR A 152 12.91 -8.33 1.51
N HIS A 153 12.01 -8.63 0.58
CA HIS A 153 11.91 -8.01 -0.75
C HIS A 153 13.23 -8.06 -1.55
N THR A 154 14.07 -9.05 -1.28
CA THR A 154 15.42 -9.15 -1.82
C THR A 154 15.44 -9.89 -3.15
N ARG A 155 16.26 -9.44 -4.09
CA ARG A 155 16.55 -10.15 -5.34
C ARG A 155 17.62 -11.21 -5.10
N LEU A 156 17.31 -12.44 -5.44
CA LEU A 156 18.25 -13.56 -5.35
C LEU A 156 18.72 -14.00 -6.74
N PRO A 157 20.01 -14.37 -6.89
CA PRO A 157 20.49 -14.99 -8.13
C PRO A 157 19.76 -16.31 -8.40
N ILE A 158 19.34 -16.53 -9.63
CA ILE A 158 18.68 -17.78 -10.07
C ILE A 158 19.62 -18.66 -10.92
N SER A 159 20.81 -18.16 -11.24
CA SER A 159 21.87 -18.88 -11.97
C SER A 159 23.22 -18.25 -11.70
N ASP A 160 24.30 -18.89 -12.13
CA ASP A 160 25.67 -18.40 -12.10
C ASP A 160 26.03 -17.49 -13.28
N GLN A 161 25.08 -17.28 -14.21
CA GLN A 161 25.30 -16.38 -15.34
C GLN A 161 25.26 -14.91 -14.88
N VAL A 162 26.37 -14.20 -15.05
CA VAL A 162 26.44 -12.75 -14.82
C VAL A 162 25.74 -12.02 -15.97
N VAL A 163 24.64 -11.33 -15.67
CA VAL A 163 23.86 -10.55 -16.64
C VAL A 163 24.14 -9.04 -16.54
N GLY A 164 24.81 -8.60 -15.46
CA GLY A 164 25.15 -7.21 -15.19
C GLY A 164 25.68 -7.03 -13.78
N TYR A 165 25.99 -5.78 -13.42
CA TYR A 165 26.46 -5.40 -12.09
C TYR A 165 25.52 -4.36 -11.51
N HIS A 166 25.23 -4.48 -10.21
CA HIS A 166 24.56 -3.42 -9.47
C HIS A 166 25.55 -2.32 -9.11
N HIS A 167 25.11 -1.08 -9.25
CA HIS A 167 25.86 0.07 -8.80
C HIS A 167 25.26 0.58 -7.47
N PRO A 168 26.06 1.01 -6.49
CA PRO A 168 25.55 1.54 -5.21
C PRO A 168 24.58 2.72 -5.36
N ASP A 169 24.70 3.49 -6.44
CA ASP A 169 23.81 4.60 -6.75
C ASP A 169 22.48 4.17 -7.40
N SER A 170 22.29 2.86 -7.67
CA SER A 170 21.01 2.35 -8.16
C SER A 170 19.96 2.44 -7.05
N SER A 171 18.80 3.00 -7.36
CA SER A 171 17.66 3.05 -6.43
C SER A 171 17.17 1.68 -5.96
N HIS A 172 17.53 0.62 -6.69
CA HIS A 172 17.19 -0.77 -6.35
C HIS A 172 18.35 -1.54 -5.72
N TYR A 173 19.47 -0.89 -5.40
CA TYR A 173 20.65 -1.54 -4.82
C TYR A 173 20.32 -2.30 -3.52
N TRP A 174 19.48 -1.71 -2.67
CA TRP A 174 19.00 -2.30 -1.41
C TRP A 174 18.22 -3.62 -1.58
N MET A 175 17.72 -3.92 -2.78
CA MET A 175 17.07 -5.21 -3.08
C MET A 175 18.05 -6.35 -3.30
N CYS A 176 19.35 -6.06 -3.33
CA CYS A 176 20.36 -7.11 -3.50
C CYS A 176 20.65 -7.76 -2.15
N TRP A 177 20.64 -9.08 -2.11
CA TRP A 177 20.85 -9.85 -0.88
C TRP A 177 22.20 -9.59 -0.17
N ASN A 178 23.15 -8.98 -0.84
CA ASN A 178 24.50 -8.63 -0.36
C ASN A 178 24.78 -7.12 -0.49
N ALA A 179 23.76 -6.29 -0.35
CA ALA A 179 23.88 -4.84 -0.50
C ALA A 179 24.49 -4.11 0.70
N ASP A 180 24.86 -4.81 1.78
CA ASP A 180 25.46 -4.25 3.01
C ASP A 180 26.94 -3.89 2.83
#